data_4e25010448075e4645e7269bdafd33c9
#
_entry.id   4e25010448075e4645e7269bdafd33c9
#
_cell.length_a   1.000
_cell.length_b   1.000
_cell.length_c   1.000
_cell.angle_alpha   90.00
_cell.angle_beta   90.00
_cell.angle_gamma   90.00
#
_symmetry.space_group_name_H-M   'P 1'
#
loop_
_entity.id
_entity.type
_entity.pdbx_description
1 polymer ?
#
loop_
_entity_poly.entity_id
_entity_poly.type
_entity_poly.pdbx_seq_one_letter_code
_entity_poly.pdbx_strand_id
1 'polypeptide(L)'
;KRSADPKNLAASDRFFAAFTEEAHRFGFRILLDGVFNHCGSFHKWLDREKIYAKQGSYAPGAYLERESPYHDYFVFMDDREKAWPDNRSYDGWWNNDTLPKLNYEASEELAERILRVGEKWLSPPYRADGWRLDVAADLGHTQDYNHSFWKRFRARIKAVRRDALILAEHYGDPSSWLNGREWDSVMNYDGFMEPVSWFLTGMEKHSDGKDPGLRGDGARFWDMMSLAIAKLPEPSIHTAMNQLSNHDHSRFLTRTNGVVGRLAELGSAAAENGVQLSVMRQAALMLFTWPGAPTMYYGDEVGVCGFTDPDS
;
A
#
# COMPACT_ATOMS: atom_id res chain seq x y z
N LYS A 1 -0.76 10.11 17.90
CA LYS A 1 -0.77 9.19 19.04
C LYS A 1 -1.90 8.18 18.83
N ARG A 2 -1.64 6.88 19.04
CA ARG A 2 -2.66 5.84 19.06
C ARG A 2 -3.59 6.08 20.24
N SER A 3 -4.90 6.00 20.02
CA SER A 3 -5.89 6.16 21.08
C SER A 3 -6.94 5.06 21.00
N ALA A 4 -7.25 4.45 22.13
CA ALA A 4 -8.38 3.55 22.28
C ALA A 4 -9.60 4.26 22.92
N ASP A 5 -9.49 5.56 23.22
CA ASP A 5 -10.59 6.36 23.79
C ASP A 5 -11.66 6.61 22.68
N PRO A 6 -12.92 6.15 22.88
CA PRO A 6 -14.00 6.36 21.92
C PRO A 6 -14.28 7.82 21.57
N LYS A 7 -14.05 8.76 22.50
CA LYS A 7 -14.24 10.20 22.26
C LYS A 7 -13.21 10.73 21.26
N ASN A 8 -11.95 10.29 21.38
CA ASN A 8 -10.89 10.67 20.46
C ASN A 8 -11.12 10.07 19.08
N LEU A 9 -11.56 8.80 19.01
CA LEU A 9 -11.90 8.15 17.74
C LEU A 9 -13.04 8.89 17.04
N ALA A 10 -14.12 9.22 17.76
CA ALA A 10 -15.25 9.97 17.20
C ALA A 10 -14.84 11.40 16.77
N ALA A 11 -13.92 12.04 17.47
CA ALA A 11 -13.38 13.35 17.07
C ALA A 11 -12.56 13.25 15.77
N SER A 12 -11.74 12.21 15.64
CA SER A 12 -10.98 11.91 14.42
C SER A 12 -11.90 11.64 13.22
N ASP A 13 -12.96 10.86 13.43
CA ASP A 13 -13.95 10.56 12.40
C ASP A 13 -14.65 11.85 11.89
N ARG A 14 -15.04 12.75 12.81
CA ARG A 14 -15.62 14.05 12.43
C ARG A 14 -14.64 14.96 11.69
N PHE A 15 -13.38 14.98 12.14
CA PHE A 15 -12.33 15.74 11.47
C PHE A 15 -12.12 15.26 10.04
N PHE A 16 -12.05 13.93 9.85
CA PHE A 16 -11.88 13.35 8.52
C PHE A 16 -13.06 13.67 7.59
N ALA A 17 -14.31 13.60 8.08
CA ALA A 17 -15.48 13.98 7.29
C ALA A 17 -15.43 15.44 6.84
N ALA A 18 -15.05 16.35 7.73
CA ALA A 18 -14.88 17.78 7.40
C ALA A 18 -13.72 18.00 6.41
N PHE A 19 -12.60 17.28 6.59
CA PHE A 19 -11.46 17.31 5.67
C PHE A 19 -11.84 16.88 4.27
N THR A 20 -12.58 15.78 4.13
CA THR A 20 -13.00 15.27 2.81
C THR A 20 -13.97 16.24 2.12
N GLU A 21 -14.90 16.83 2.88
CA GLU A 21 -15.80 17.86 2.36
C GLU A 21 -15.02 19.06 1.83
N GLU A 22 -14.05 19.56 2.60
CA GLU A 22 -13.23 20.70 2.19
C GLU A 22 -12.37 20.35 0.96
N ALA A 23 -11.75 19.16 0.93
CA ALA A 23 -10.98 18.69 -0.23
C ALA A 23 -11.84 18.67 -1.51
N HIS A 24 -13.07 18.18 -1.42
CA HIS A 24 -14.01 18.18 -2.55
C HIS A 24 -14.37 19.60 -3.02
N ARG A 25 -14.49 20.56 -2.13
CA ARG A 25 -14.74 21.98 -2.50
C ARG A 25 -13.61 22.56 -3.36
N PHE A 26 -12.36 22.09 -3.13
CA PHE A 26 -11.20 22.43 -3.96
C PHE A 26 -11.01 21.53 -5.18
N GLY A 27 -11.94 20.59 -5.44
CA GLY A 27 -11.86 19.67 -6.57
C GLY A 27 -10.95 18.46 -6.38
N PHE A 28 -10.43 18.24 -5.18
CA PHE A 28 -9.62 17.06 -4.87
C PHE A 28 -10.49 15.82 -4.68
N ARG A 29 -9.92 14.66 -5.01
CA ARG A 29 -10.46 13.33 -4.71
C ARG A 29 -9.57 12.68 -3.65
N ILE A 30 -10.18 11.95 -2.72
CA ILE A 30 -9.48 11.31 -1.60
C ILE A 30 -9.51 9.80 -1.78
N LEU A 31 -8.34 9.19 -1.99
CA LEU A 31 -8.17 7.75 -1.94
C LEU A 31 -7.60 7.37 -0.58
N LEU A 32 -8.20 6.37 0.04
CA LEU A 32 -7.74 5.85 1.33
C LEU A 32 -6.80 4.67 1.13
N ASP A 33 -5.83 4.52 2.02
CA ASP A 33 -4.97 3.34 2.07
C ASP A 33 -5.66 2.22 2.84
N GLY A 34 -5.90 1.10 2.16
CA GLY A 34 -6.57 -0.08 2.68
C GLY A 34 -5.57 -1.18 3.00
N VAL A 35 -4.99 -1.15 4.20
CA VAL A 35 -4.13 -2.22 4.71
C VAL A 35 -5.01 -3.34 5.23
N PHE A 36 -5.40 -4.26 4.33
CA PHE A 36 -6.36 -5.32 4.65
C PHE A 36 -5.74 -6.71 4.73
N ASN A 37 -4.52 -6.92 4.23
CA ASN A 37 -3.82 -8.20 4.33
C ASN A 37 -3.39 -8.54 5.77
N HIS A 38 -3.02 -7.54 6.55
CA HIS A 38 -2.53 -7.67 7.91
C HIS A 38 -3.04 -6.51 8.76
N CYS A 39 -2.79 -6.56 10.06
CA CYS A 39 -3.01 -5.40 10.92
C CYS A 39 -1.75 -5.10 11.74
N GLY A 40 -1.73 -3.99 12.48
CA GLY A 40 -0.65 -3.77 13.44
C GLY A 40 -0.82 -4.66 14.66
N SER A 41 0.26 -5.15 15.24
CA SER A 41 0.27 -5.98 16.46
C SER A 41 -0.49 -5.34 17.64
N PHE A 42 -0.60 -4.00 17.62
CA PHE A 42 -1.34 -3.20 18.60
C PHE A 42 -2.85 -3.14 18.33
N HIS A 43 -3.35 -3.67 17.20
CA HIS A 43 -4.78 -3.62 16.89
C HIS A 43 -5.57 -4.42 17.95
N LYS A 44 -6.77 -3.95 18.29
CA LYS A 44 -7.62 -4.56 19.35
C LYS A 44 -7.91 -6.05 19.14
N TRP A 45 -7.81 -6.55 17.92
CA TRP A 45 -8.05 -7.97 17.64
C TRP A 45 -6.90 -8.86 18.14
N LEU A 46 -5.65 -8.35 18.13
CA LEU A 46 -4.50 -9.05 18.69
C LEU A 46 -4.12 -8.50 20.07
N ASP A 47 -4.01 -7.17 20.20
CA ASP A 47 -3.68 -6.40 21.41
C ASP A 47 -2.37 -6.83 22.09
N ARG A 48 -1.34 -7.14 21.31
CA ARG A 48 -0.01 -7.54 21.81
C ARG A 48 0.57 -6.49 22.79
N GLU A 49 0.37 -5.23 22.53
CA GLU A 49 0.85 -4.11 23.36
C GLU A 49 -0.08 -3.81 24.56
N LYS A 50 -1.14 -4.58 24.74
CA LYS A 50 -2.08 -4.47 25.88
C LYS A 50 -2.69 -3.06 26.04
N ILE A 51 -2.98 -2.40 24.91
CA ILE A 51 -3.55 -1.06 24.89
C ILE A 51 -5.04 -1.10 25.25
N TYR A 52 -5.76 -2.09 24.69
CA TYR A 52 -7.20 -2.23 24.86
C TYR A 52 -7.56 -3.00 26.13
N ALA A 53 -6.79 -4.01 26.49
CA ALA A 53 -7.00 -4.78 27.74
C ALA A 53 -7.00 -3.88 29.00
N LYS A 54 -6.19 -2.81 28.99
CA LYS A 54 -6.12 -1.85 30.11
C LYS A 54 -7.38 -1.01 30.30
N GLN A 55 -8.27 -0.96 29.32
CA GLN A 55 -9.46 -0.09 29.36
C GLN A 55 -10.73 -0.80 29.84
N GLY A 56 -10.72 -2.13 29.94
CA GLY A 56 -11.85 -2.94 30.45
C GLY A 56 -13.16 -2.90 29.65
N SER A 57 -13.21 -2.11 28.55
CA SER A 57 -14.40 -1.96 27.70
C SER A 57 -14.33 -2.73 26.39
N TYR A 58 -13.22 -3.39 26.12
CA TYR A 58 -12.97 -4.19 24.93
C TYR A 58 -12.86 -5.67 25.29
N ALA A 59 -13.29 -6.54 24.37
CA ALA A 59 -12.99 -7.96 24.48
C ALA A 59 -11.47 -8.18 24.43
N PRO A 60 -10.93 -9.20 25.11
CA PRO A 60 -9.51 -9.50 25.10
C PRO A 60 -9.03 -9.82 23.68
N GLY A 61 -7.85 -9.33 23.32
CA GLY A 61 -7.21 -9.63 22.04
C GLY A 61 -6.74 -11.09 21.97
N ALA A 62 -6.63 -11.62 20.74
CA ALA A 62 -6.23 -13.02 20.51
C ALA A 62 -4.80 -13.35 20.99
N TYR A 63 -3.93 -12.37 21.18
CA TYR A 63 -2.63 -12.56 21.79
C TYR A 63 -2.70 -12.92 23.27
N LEU A 64 -3.72 -12.39 23.98
CA LEU A 64 -3.85 -12.48 25.43
C LEU A 64 -4.58 -13.74 25.86
N GLU A 65 -5.61 -14.15 25.12
CA GLU A 65 -6.48 -15.24 25.50
C GLU A 65 -6.85 -16.10 24.28
N ARG A 66 -6.84 -17.43 24.45
CA ARG A 66 -7.24 -18.37 23.41
C ARG A 66 -8.72 -18.26 23.06
N GLU A 67 -9.56 -18.02 24.06
CA GLU A 67 -11.01 -17.87 23.92
C GLU A 67 -11.43 -16.49 23.43
N SER A 68 -10.47 -15.66 23.00
CA SER A 68 -10.76 -14.37 22.38
C SER A 68 -11.74 -14.51 21.22
N PRO A 69 -12.74 -13.62 21.08
CA PRO A 69 -13.63 -13.63 19.92
C PRO A 69 -12.90 -13.32 18.61
N TYR A 70 -11.64 -12.95 18.68
CA TYR A 70 -10.78 -12.64 17.55
C TYR A 70 -9.75 -13.74 17.25
N HIS A 71 -9.81 -14.89 17.94
CA HIS A 71 -8.86 -15.99 17.78
C HIS A 71 -8.73 -16.40 16.30
N ASP A 72 -9.85 -16.67 15.64
CA ASP A 72 -9.88 -17.14 14.26
C ASP A 72 -9.52 -16.07 13.21
N TYR A 73 -9.27 -14.83 13.65
CA TYR A 73 -8.77 -13.78 12.76
C TYR A 73 -7.28 -13.92 12.46
N PHE A 74 -6.60 -14.84 13.15
CA PHE A 74 -5.17 -15.11 13.02
C PHE A 74 -4.92 -16.60 12.92
N VAL A 75 -3.77 -16.98 12.37
CA VAL A 75 -3.26 -18.35 12.42
C VAL A 75 -2.24 -18.42 13.54
N PHE A 76 -2.47 -19.30 14.53
CA PHE A 76 -1.49 -19.59 15.57
C PHE A 76 -0.80 -20.91 15.26
N MET A 77 0.51 -20.92 15.11
CA MET A 77 1.31 -22.11 14.78
C MET A 77 1.45 -23.04 15.97
N ASP A 78 1.36 -22.52 17.18
CA ASP A 78 1.33 -23.26 18.42
C ASP A 78 0.03 -22.98 19.18
N ASP A 79 -1.06 -23.62 18.73
CA ASP A 79 -2.41 -23.51 19.30
C ASP A 79 -2.63 -24.52 20.42
N ARG A 80 -1.71 -24.57 21.37
CA ARG A 80 -1.80 -25.41 22.56
C ARG A 80 -2.22 -24.59 23.78
N GLU A 81 -2.90 -25.21 24.72
CA GLU A 81 -3.34 -24.56 25.97
C GLU A 81 -2.22 -23.83 26.71
N LYS A 82 -0.99 -24.36 26.64
CA LYS A 82 0.20 -23.76 27.28
C LYS A 82 0.76 -22.56 26.54
N ALA A 83 0.29 -22.25 25.33
CA ALA A 83 0.76 -21.12 24.55
C ALA A 83 0.20 -19.78 25.04
N TRP A 84 -0.89 -19.79 25.78
CA TRP A 84 -1.47 -18.61 26.41
C TRP A 84 -1.18 -18.52 27.90
N PRO A 85 -1.14 -17.31 28.48
CA PRO A 85 -1.30 -15.99 27.81
C PRO A 85 -0.07 -15.56 27.02
N ASP A 86 -0.25 -14.49 26.22
CA ASP A 86 0.82 -13.86 25.47
C ASP A 86 1.40 -14.76 24.35
N ASN A 87 0.52 -15.40 23.59
CA ASN A 87 0.93 -16.29 22.50
C ASN A 87 1.55 -15.53 21.33
N ARG A 88 2.83 -15.79 21.07
CA ARG A 88 3.65 -15.17 20.01
C ARG A 88 3.71 -16.00 18.72
N SER A 89 3.04 -17.15 18.66
CA SER A 89 3.12 -18.07 17.51
C SER A 89 2.21 -17.71 16.35
N TYR A 90 1.63 -16.51 16.34
CA TYR A 90 0.78 -16.07 15.24
C TYR A 90 1.58 -15.81 13.96
N ASP A 91 0.92 -16.07 12.82
CA ASP A 91 1.47 -15.80 11.51
C ASP A 91 1.61 -14.27 11.28
N GLY A 92 2.77 -13.86 10.79
CA GLY A 92 3.06 -12.49 10.41
C GLY A 92 3.37 -12.37 8.93
N TRP A 93 2.89 -11.30 8.29
CA TRP A 93 3.23 -11.04 6.89
C TRP A 93 4.75 -10.93 6.73
N TRP A 94 5.32 -11.77 5.85
CA TRP A 94 6.77 -11.98 5.68
C TRP A 94 7.51 -12.27 7.00
N ASN A 95 6.90 -13.04 7.89
CA ASN A 95 7.40 -13.35 9.24
C ASN A 95 7.65 -12.12 10.13
N ASN A 96 7.02 -10.99 9.82
CA ASN A 96 7.14 -9.80 10.65
C ASN A 96 6.10 -9.83 11.78
N ASP A 97 6.56 -9.96 13.01
CA ASP A 97 5.70 -10.09 14.20
C ASP A 97 4.93 -8.79 14.57
N THR A 98 5.29 -7.66 13.96
CA THR A 98 4.54 -6.41 14.10
C THR A 98 3.40 -6.26 13.10
N LEU A 99 3.33 -7.15 12.12
CA LEU A 99 2.36 -7.18 11.01
C LEU A 99 1.60 -8.53 10.98
N PRO A 100 0.80 -8.85 12.02
CA PRO A 100 0.04 -10.11 12.08
C PRO A 100 -0.89 -10.24 10.88
N LYS A 101 -0.75 -11.35 10.14
CA LYS A 101 -1.52 -11.65 8.94
C LYS A 101 -2.94 -12.04 9.31
N LEU A 102 -3.92 -11.54 8.55
CA LEU A 102 -5.34 -11.81 8.80
C LEU A 102 -5.78 -13.11 8.11
N ASN A 103 -6.50 -13.95 8.87
CA ASN A 103 -6.97 -15.27 8.43
C ASN A 103 -8.42 -15.22 7.95
N TYR A 104 -8.62 -14.77 6.73
CA TYR A 104 -9.94 -14.63 6.13
C TYR A 104 -10.65 -15.95 5.86
N GLU A 105 -9.89 -17.00 5.52
CA GLU A 105 -10.43 -18.33 5.21
C GLU A 105 -11.07 -18.99 6.44
N ALA A 106 -10.61 -18.67 7.63
CA ALA A 106 -11.19 -19.20 8.88
C ALA A 106 -12.35 -18.34 9.40
N SER A 107 -12.52 -17.10 8.95
CA SER A 107 -13.48 -16.18 9.53
C SER A 107 -14.24 -15.34 8.51
N GLU A 108 -15.42 -15.77 8.14
CA GLU A 108 -16.35 -14.96 7.33
C GLU A 108 -16.76 -13.67 8.05
N GLU A 109 -16.80 -13.68 9.39
CA GLU A 109 -17.05 -12.45 10.15
C GLU A 109 -15.97 -11.40 9.93
N LEU A 110 -14.69 -11.81 9.89
CA LEU A 110 -13.58 -10.93 9.55
C LEU A 110 -13.75 -10.33 8.14
N ALA A 111 -14.04 -11.19 7.16
CA ALA A 111 -14.27 -10.74 5.78
C ALA A 111 -15.39 -9.69 5.71
N GLU A 112 -16.54 -9.97 6.34
CA GLU A 112 -17.67 -9.04 6.38
C GLU A 112 -17.33 -7.73 7.13
N ARG A 113 -16.51 -7.78 8.17
CA ARG A 113 -16.04 -6.57 8.87
C ARG A 113 -15.22 -5.68 7.95
N ILE A 114 -14.28 -6.26 7.19
CA ILE A 114 -13.43 -5.50 6.26
C ILE A 114 -14.25 -4.95 5.09
N LEU A 115 -15.18 -5.73 4.53
CA LEU A 115 -16.10 -5.23 3.51
C LEU A 115 -16.90 -4.03 3.99
N ARG A 116 -17.42 -4.07 5.23
CA ARG A 116 -18.12 -2.91 5.84
C ARG A 116 -17.20 -1.72 6.10
N VAL A 117 -15.93 -1.94 6.42
CA VAL A 117 -14.95 -0.85 6.50
C VAL A 117 -14.81 -0.17 5.13
N GLY A 118 -14.69 -0.97 4.07
CA GLY A 118 -14.64 -0.47 2.70
C GLY A 118 -15.83 0.43 2.37
N GLU A 119 -17.04 -0.01 2.69
CA GLU A 119 -18.28 0.74 2.44
C GLU A 119 -18.40 2.00 3.33
N LYS A 120 -18.09 1.87 4.63
CA LYS A 120 -18.22 2.95 5.61
C LYS A 120 -17.53 4.23 5.13
N TRP A 121 -16.28 4.13 4.74
CA TRP A 121 -15.47 5.30 4.42
C TRP A 121 -15.85 5.97 3.09
N LEU A 122 -16.52 5.26 2.19
CA LEU A 122 -17.07 5.82 0.97
C LEU A 122 -18.49 6.38 1.14
N SER A 123 -19.16 5.99 2.22
CA SER A 123 -20.51 6.46 2.56
C SER A 123 -20.49 7.81 3.29
N PRO A 124 -21.62 8.56 3.29
CA PRO A 124 -21.74 9.72 4.16
C PRO A 124 -21.54 9.34 5.64
N PRO A 125 -20.91 10.21 6.45
CA PRO A 125 -20.44 11.55 6.10
C PRO A 125 -19.05 11.61 5.48
N TYR A 126 -18.29 10.50 5.39
CA TYR A 126 -16.87 10.48 5.02
C TYR A 126 -16.63 10.73 3.54
N ARG A 127 -17.38 10.03 2.65
CA ARG A 127 -17.40 10.24 1.20
C ARG A 127 -16.04 10.19 0.51
N ALA A 128 -15.07 9.37 0.98
CA ALA A 128 -13.86 9.13 0.25
C ALA A 128 -14.14 8.62 -1.18
N ASP A 129 -13.21 8.80 -2.11
CA ASP A 129 -13.42 8.59 -3.54
C ASP A 129 -12.89 7.24 -4.03
N GLY A 130 -12.27 6.45 -3.16
CA GLY A 130 -11.75 5.13 -3.51
C GLY A 130 -10.72 4.62 -2.52
N TRP A 131 -10.08 3.53 -2.92
CA TRP A 131 -9.11 2.81 -2.12
C TRP A 131 -7.81 2.56 -2.91
N ARG A 132 -6.68 2.80 -2.29
CA ARG A 132 -5.41 2.16 -2.61
C ARG A 132 -5.32 0.92 -1.71
N LEU A 133 -5.09 -0.23 -2.28
CA LEU A 133 -5.06 -1.51 -1.57
C LEU A 133 -3.61 -1.94 -1.36
N ASP A 134 -3.18 -1.93 -0.13
CA ASP A 134 -1.85 -2.35 0.30
C ASP A 134 -1.67 -3.85 0.07
N VAL A 135 -0.55 -4.24 -0.56
CA VAL A 135 -0.17 -5.63 -0.87
C VAL A 135 -1.36 -6.51 -1.28
N ALA A 136 -2.17 -6.00 -2.20
CA ALA A 136 -3.49 -6.55 -2.51
C ALA A 136 -3.47 -8.02 -2.96
N ALA A 137 -2.40 -8.46 -3.63
CA ALA A 137 -2.26 -9.84 -4.08
C ALA A 137 -2.01 -10.83 -2.93
N ASP A 138 -1.53 -10.34 -1.77
CA ASP A 138 -1.18 -11.19 -0.62
C ASP A 138 -2.36 -11.46 0.32
N LEU A 139 -3.50 -10.77 0.14
CA LEU A 139 -4.68 -10.94 1.00
C LEU A 139 -5.19 -12.38 0.94
N GLY A 140 -5.42 -12.97 2.13
CA GLY A 140 -5.79 -14.37 2.29
C GLY A 140 -4.57 -15.30 2.17
N HIS A 141 -4.80 -16.61 2.25
CA HIS A 141 -3.75 -17.63 2.19
C HIS A 141 -3.76 -18.40 0.86
N THR A 142 -4.82 -18.24 0.07
CA THR A 142 -4.95 -18.87 -1.25
C THR A 142 -5.31 -17.85 -2.33
N GLN A 143 -4.81 -18.05 -3.53
CA GLN A 143 -5.11 -17.17 -4.67
C GLN A 143 -6.60 -17.18 -5.02
N ASP A 144 -7.26 -18.33 -4.92
CA ASP A 144 -8.70 -18.46 -5.18
C ASP A 144 -9.52 -17.62 -4.20
N TYR A 145 -9.13 -17.64 -2.92
CA TYR A 145 -9.78 -16.77 -1.92
C TYR A 145 -9.53 -15.31 -2.21
N ASN A 146 -8.29 -14.92 -2.53
CA ASN A 146 -7.92 -13.56 -2.91
C ASN A 146 -8.83 -13.02 -4.02
N HIS A 147 -8.92 -13.73 -5.13
CA HIS A 147 -9.81 -13.34 -6.24
C HIS A 147 -11.28 -13.26 -5.84
N SER A 148 -11.75 -14.21 -5.03
CA SER A 148 -13.13 -14.21 -4.52
C SER A 148 -13.40 -12.99 -3.65
N PHE A 149 -12.49 -12.66 -2.74
CA PHE A 149 -12.61 -11.51 -1.85
C PHE A 149 -12.64 -10.19 -2.63
N TRP A 150 -11.74 -9.98 -3.59
CA TRP A 150 -11.69 -8.73 -4.36
C TRP A 150 -12.91 -8.56 -5.26
N LYS A 151 -13.51 -9.63 -5.77
CA LYS A 151 -14.80 -9.57 -6.49
C LYS A 151 -15.92 -9.08 -5.56
N ARG A 152 -15.99 -9.62 -4.35
CA ARG A 152 -16.96 -9.19 -3.32
C ARG A 152 -16.71 -7.73 -2.92
N PHE A 153 -15.47 -7.38 -2.65
CA PHE A 153 -15.07 -6.01 -2.29
C PHE A 153 -15.50 -5.01 -3.37
N ARG A 154 -15.13 -5.28 -4.63
CA ARG A 154 -15.56 -4.42 -5.74
C ARG A 154 -17.06 -4.28 -5.83
N ALA A 155 -17.81 -5.36 -5.76
CA ALA A 155 -19.26 -5.35 -5.86
C ALA A 155 -19.87 -4.42 -4.78
N ARG A 156 -19.38 -4.52 -3.54
CA ARG A 156 -19.82 -3.68 -2.40
C ARG A 156 -19.45 -2.21 -2.61
N ILE A 157 -18.19 -1.96 -2.95
CA ILE A 157 -17.67 -0.59 -3.17
C ILE A 157 -18.43 0.12 -4.29
N LYS A 158 -18.61 -0.54 -5.44
CA LYS A 158 -19.30 0.06 -6.59
C LYS A 158 -20.81 0.22 -6.37
N ALA A 159 -21.42 -0.55 -5.46
CA ALA A 159 -22.80 -0.35 -5.04
C ALA A 159 -22.97 0.91 -4.18
N VAL A 160 -22.00 1.23 -3.34
CA VAL A 160 -21.99 2.47 -2.54
C VAL A 160 -21.64 3.68 -3.39
N ARG A 161 -20.59 3.52 -4.21
CA ARG A 161 -20.08 4.61 -5.05
C ARG A 161 -19.55 4.05 -6.38
N ARG A 162 -20.33 4.23 -7.44
CA ARG A 162 -20.06 3.64 -8.76
C ARG A 162 -18.71 4.09 -9.35
N ASP A 163 -18.32 5.35 -9.13
CA ASP A 163 -17.09 5.97 -9.63
C ASP A 163 -15.89 5.83 -8.70
N ALA A 164 -16.02 5.13 -7.55
CA ALA A 164 -14.90 4.90 -6.65
C ALA A 164 -13.77 4.14 -7.33
N LEU A 165 -12.55 4.63 -7.21
CA LEU A 165 -11.36 3.95 -7.72
C LEU A 165 -10.91 2.83 -6.77
N ILE A 166 -10.58 1.68 -7.33
CA ILE A 166 -9.94 0.56 -6.63
C ILE A 166 -8.56 0.35 -7.26
N LEU A 167 -7.55 0.94 -6.64
CA LEU A 167 -6.15 0.93 -7.07
C LEU A 167 -5.37 -0.06 -6.20
N ALA A 168 -4.72 -1.04 -6.81
CA ALA A 168 -3.96 -2.03 -6.04
C ALA A 168 -2.45 -1.75 -6.06
N GLU A 169 -1.81 -1.94 -4.91
CA GLU A 169 -0.38 -2.16 -4.88
C GLU A 169 -0.09 -3.61 -5.27
N HIS A 170 0.70 -3.77 -6.32
CA HIS A 170 1.13 -5.08 -6.80
C HIS A 170 2.42 -4.95 -7.60
N TYR A 171 3.34 -5.87 -7.37
CA TYR A 171 4.55 -6.07 -8.16
C TYR A 171 4.33 -7.24 -9.13
N GLY A 172 4.82 -7.12 -10.35
CA GLY A 172 4.69 -8.14 -11.39
C GLY A 172 3.40 -8.00 -12.22
N ASP A 173 2.85 -9.11 -12.68
CA ASP A 173 1.76 -9.14 -13.65
C ASP A 173 0.37 -9.02 -12.98
N PRO A 174 -0.33 -7.89 -13.12
CA PRO A 174 -1.64 -7.68 -12.51
C PRO A 174 -2.82 -8.17 -13.38
N SER A 175 -2.56 -8.74 -14.56
CA SER A 175 -3.59 -9.00 -15.57
C SER A 175 -4.73 -9.88 -15.09
N SER A 176 -4.47 -10.84 -14.18
CA SER A 176 -5.49 -11.72 -13.62
C SER A 176 -6.55 -11.00 -12.79
N TRP A 177 -6.22 -9.86 -12.17
CA TRP A 177 -7.13 -9.04 -11.37
C TRP A 177 -7.76 -7.89 -12.15
N LEU A 178 -7.14 -7.43 -13.25
CA LEU A 178 -7.64 -6.32 -14.08
C LEU A 178 -8.69 -6.77 -15.09
N ASN A 179 -9.58 -7.63 -14.66
CA ASN A 179 -10.62 -8.29 -15.47
C ASN A 179 -12.00 -7.56 -15.44
N GLY A 180 -12.04 -6.34 -14.88
CA GLY A 180 -13.25 -5.53 -14.73
C GLY A 180 -14.14 -5.94 -13.55
N ARG A 181 -13.78 -6.97 -12.78
CA ARG A 181 -14.55 -7.47 -11.63
C ARG A 181 -13.81 -7.38 -10.29
N GLU A 182 -12.54 -6.97 -10.29
CA GLU A 182 -11.69 -6.87 -9.13
C GLU A 182 -11.08 -5.47 -9.02
N TRP A 183 -9.82 -5.28 -9.37
CA TRP A 183 -9.19 -3.95 -9.33
C TRP A 183 -9.50 -3.14 -10.58
N ASP A 184 -9.48 -1.82 -10.45
CA ASP A 184 -9.57 -0.91 -11.60
C ASP A 184 -8.21 -0.67 -12.24
N SER A 185 -7.16 -0.55 -11.41
CA SER A 185 -5.80 -0.28 -11.85
C SER A 185 -4.78 -0.61 -10.76
N VAL A 186 -3.51 -0.37 -11.04
CA VAL A 186 -2.38 -0.66 -10.16
C VAL A 186 -1.43 0.51 -10.01
N MET A 187 -0.63 0.50 -8.93
CA MET A 187 0.60 1.25 -8.81
C MET A 187 1.58 0.72 -9.86
N ASN A 188 1.96 1.56 -10.81
CA ASN A 188 2.63 1.13 -12.04
C ASN A 188 4.15 1.01 -11.86
N TYR A 189 4.56 0.03 -11.04
CA TYR A 189 5.98 -0.22 -10.79
C TYR A 189 6.70 -0.71 -12.03
N ASP A 190 6.24 -1.83 -12.60
CA ASP A 190 6.91 -2.50 -13.71
C ASP A 190 6.70 -1.79 -15.05
N GLY A 191 5.59 -1.05 -15.20
CA GLY A 191 5.25 -0.35 -16.44
C GLY A 191 5.69 1.12 -16.47
N PHE A 192 6.26 1.65 -15.38
CA PHE A 192 6.73 3.04 -15.36
C PHE A 192 7.93 3.24 -14.43
N MET A 193 7.77 3.03 -13.11
CA MET A 193 8.81 3.41 -12.13
C MET A 193 10.14 2.73 -12.42
N GLU A 194 10.14 1.42 -12.57
CA GLU A 194 11.33 0.62 -12.76
C GLU A 194 12.02 0.90 -14.10
N PRO A 195 11.32 0.87 -15.26
CA PRO A 195 11.94 1.20 -16.55
C PRO A 195 12.52 2.61 -16.61
N VAL A 196 11.81 3.61 -16.07
CA VAL A 196 12.27 5.00 -16.04
C VAL A 196 13.51 5.15 -15.16
N SER A 197 13.55 4.46 -14.02
CA SER A 197 14.70 4.44 -13.13
C SER A 197 15.94 3.91 -13.84
N TRP A 198 15.86 2.71 -14.42
CA TRP A 198 16.97 2.10 -15.15
C TRP A 198 17.43 2.97 -16.33
N PHE A 199 16.50 3.44 -17.14
CA PHE A 199 16.80 4.21 -18.34
C PHE A 199 17.52 5.53 -18.02
N LEU A 200 17.05 6.29 -17.03
CA LEU A 200 17.59 7.59 -16.73
C LEU A 200 18.81 7.56 -15.78
N THR A 201 18.87 6.58 -14.90
CA THR A 201 19.87 6.55 -13.83
C THR A 201 20.79 5.33 -13.86
N GLY A 202 20.37 4.23 -14.46
CA GLY A 202 21.02 2.93 -14.34
C GLY A 202 20.86 2.30 -12.96
N MET A 203 19.88 2.76 -12.16
CA MET A 203 19.62 2.30 -10.80
C MET A 203 18.29 1.58 -10.69
N GLU A 204 18.27 0.53 -9.88
CA GLU A 204 17.07 -0.13 -9.40
C GLU A 204 16.28 0.81 -8.46
N LYS A 205 14.96 0.66 -8.37
CA LYS A 205 14.05 1.57 -7.63
C LYS A 205 14.32 1.71 -6.13
N HIS A 206 14.91 0.69 -5.48
CA HIS A 206 15.33 0.75 -4.09
C HIS A 206 16.76 1.28 -3.89
N SER A 207 17.52 1.48 -4.97
CA SER A 207 18.97 1.66 -4.96
C SER A 207 19.76 0.42 -4.52
N ASP A 208 19.16 -0.76 -4.54
CA ASP A 208 19.84 -2.01 -4.18
C ASP A 208 20.76 -2.53 -5.30
N GLY A 209 20.52 -2.09 -6.54
CA GLY A 209 21.26 -2.52 -7.71
C GLY A 209 21.56 -1.38 -8.69
N LYS A 210 22.64 -1.58 -9.46
CA LYS A 210 23.07 -0.67 -10.52
C LYS A 210 23.52 -1.44 -11.75
N ASP A 211 22.99 -1.05 -12.91
CA ASP A 211 23.46 -1.49 -14.22
C ASP A 211 23.67 -0.29 -15.16
N PRO A 212 24.92 0.18 -15.31
CA PRO A 212 25.23 1.30 -16.22
C PRO A 212 24.88 1.02 -17.69
N GLY A 213 24.80 -0.26 -18.10
CA GLY A 213 24.45 -0.65 -19.47
C GLY A 213 22.99 -0.35 -19.83
N LEU A 214 22.12 -0.25 -18.83
CA LEU A 214 20.70 0.11 -19.02
C LEU A 214 20.49 1.63 -19.14
N ARG A 215 21.44 2.42 -18.66
CA ARG A 215 21.33 3.88 -18.73
C ARG A 215 21.43 4.38 -20.17
N GLY A 216 20.34 4.95 -20.67
CA GLY A 216 20.24 5.46 -22.03
C GLY A 216 19.98 4.38 -23.09
N ASP A 217 19.78 3.12 -22.69
CA ASP A 217 19.36 2.04 -23.62
C ASP A 217 17.87 2.20 -23.98
N GLY A 218 17.61 2.94 -25.05
CA GLY A 218 16.26 3.22 -25.52
C GLY A 218 15.53 1.98 -26.03
N ALA A 219 16.23 0.99 -26.58
CA ALA A 219 15.61 -0.26 -27.03
C ALA A 219 15.10 -1.08 -25.86
N ARG A 220 15.94 -1.28 -24.85
CA ARG A 220 15.57 -2.00 -23.63
C ARG A 220 14.46 -1.30 -22.86
N PHE A 221 14.54 0.03 -22.75
CA PHE A 221 13.47 0.85 -22.13
C PHE A 221 12.14 0.64 -22.84
N TRP A 222 12.11 0.71 -24.16
CA TRP A 222 10.88 0.52 -24.94
C TRP A 222 10.30 -0.88 -24.77
N ASP A 223 11.15 -1.90 -24.79
CA ASP A 223 10.71 -3.29 -24.55
C ASP A 223 10.06 -3.46 -23.18
N MET A 224 10.70 -2.96 -22.12
CA MET A 224 10.15 -3.03 -20.75
C MET A 224 8.79 -2.34 -20.64
N MET A 225 8.69 -1.11 -21.14
CA MET A 225 7.45 -0.31 -21.11
C MET A 225 6.33 -0.98 -21.91
N SER A 226 6.64 -1.46 -23.12
CA SER A 226 5.66 -2.09 -24.01
C SER A 226 5.13 -3.41 -23.46
N LEU A 227 6.02 -4.25 -22.91
CA LEU A 227 5.63 -5.53 -22.31
C LEU A 227 4.72 -5.34 -21.09
N ALA A 228 5.00 -4.34 -20.26
CA ALA A 228 4.19 -4.04 -19.09
C ALA A 228 2.81 -3.48 -19.48
N ILE A 229 2.76 -2.52 -20.41
CA ILE A 229 1.50 -1.94 -20.89
C ILE A 229 0.63 -2.99 -21.58
N ALA A 230 1.21 -3.93 -22.34
CA ALA A 230 0.46 -4.99 -23.01
C ALA A 230 -0.32 -5.90 -22.05
N LYS A 231 0.02 -5.92 -20.77
CA LYS A 231 -0.68 -6.67 -19.72
C LYS A 231 -1.86 -5.92 -19.12
N LEU A 232 -1.99 -4.62 -19.37
CA LEU A 232 -3.03 -3.79 -18.81
C LEU A 232 -4.18 -3.59 -19.82
N PRO A 233 -5.44 -3.79 -19.41
CA PRO A 233 -6.58 -3.35 -20.20
C PRO A 233 -6.54 -1.82 -20.40
N GLU A 234 -7.04 -1.35 -21.55
CA GLU A 234 -6.99 0.08 -21.91
C GLU A 234 -7.51 1.02 -20.80
N PRO A 235 -8.66 0.78 -20.14
CA PRO A 235 -9.10 1.65 -19.05
C PRO A 235 -8.11 1.68 -17.87
N SER A 236 -7.42 0.56 -17.59
CA SER A 236 -6.44 0.48 -16.51
C SER A 236 -5.15 1.21 -16.83
N ILE A 237 -4.76 1.28 -18.12
CA ILE A 237 -3.58 2.06 -18.55
C ILE A 237 -3.76 3.54 -18.19
N HIS A 238 -4.93 4.12 -18.48
CA HIS A 238 -5.19 5.54 -18.23
C HIS A 238 -5.29 5.91 -16.75
N THR A 239 -5.51 4.93 -15.89
CA THR A 239 -5.60 5.09 -14.42
C THR A 239 -4.42 4.47 -13.68
N ALA A 240 -3.46 3.89 -14.42
CA ALA A 240 -2.23 3.34 -13.82
C ALA A 240 -1.46 4.43 -13.09
N MET A 241 -1.14 4.20 -11.83
CA MET A 241 -0.47 5.17 -10.97
C MET A 241 1.02 5.23 -11.32
N ASN A 242 1.37 6.11 -12.26
CA ASN A 242 2.76 6.38 -12.62
C ASN A 242 3.41 7.23 -11.54
N GLN A 243 4.55 6.79 -11.02
CA GLN A 243 5.26 7.49 -9.95
C GLN A 243 6.77 7.33 -10.12
N LEU A 244 7.53 8.29 -9.61
CA LEU A 244 9.00 8.25 -9.60
C LEU A 244 9.53 7.78 -8.25
N SER A 245 8.85 8.17 -7.17
CA SER A 245 9.19 7.88 -5.78
C SER A 245 7.94 7.49 -4.99
N ASN A 246 8.11 6.79 -3.88
CA ASN A 246 7.09 6.59 -2.84
C ASN A 246 7.77 6.28 -1.49
N HIS A 247 6.97 5.91 -0.49
CA HIS A 247 7.45 5.65 0.88
C HIS A 247 8.28 4.36 1.03
N ASP A 248 8.22 3.43 0.06
CA ASP A 248 8.98 2.16 0.09
C ASP A 248 10.29 2.21 -0.70
N HIS A 249 10.43 3.18 -1.60
CA HIS A 249 11.55 3.25 -2.53
C HIS A 249 12.43 4.47 -2.29
N SER A 250 13.67 4.42 -2.73
CA SER A 250 14.51 5.60 -2.72
C SER A 250 13.91 6.72 -3.57
N ARG A 251 14.09 7.95 -3.14
CA ARG A 251 13.70 9.12 -3.91
C ARG A 251 14.36 9.10 -5.29
N PHE A 252 13.62 9.44 -6.33
CA PHE A 252 14.20 9.41 -7.69
C PHE A 252 15.41 10.33 -7.83
N LEU A 253 15.36 11.51 -7.19
CA LEU A 253 16.51 12.43 -7.22
C LEU A 253 17.75 11.79 -6.60
N THR A 254 17.63 11.06 -5.50
CA THR A 254 18.74 10.30 -4.88
C THR A 254 19.31 9.28 -5.86
N ARG A 255 18.48 8.50 -6.56
CA ARG A 255 18.95 7.51 -7.55
C ARG A 255 19.84 8.12 -8.64
N THR A 256 19.68 9.41 -8.92
CA THR A 256 20.52 10.11 -9.93
C THR A 256 21.98 10.21 -9.54
N ASN A 257 22.34 10.04 -8.27
CA ASN A 257 23.74 10.04 -7.81
C ASN A 257 24.46 8.71 -8.08
N GLY A 258 23.72 7.65 -8.39
CA GLY A 258 24.25 6.33 -8.72
C GLY A 258 24.91 5.59 -7.56
N VAL A 259 24.58 5.94 -6.31
CA VAL A 259 25.07 5.25 -5.10
C VAL A 259 24.16 4.07 -4.80
N VAL A 260 24.75 2.89 -4.62
CA VAL A 260 24.05 1.64 -4.24
C VAL A 260 24.06 1.49 -2.73
N GLY A 261 22.92 1.14 -2.15
CA GLY A 261 22.72 0.86 -0.73
C GLY A 261 21.48 1.55 -0.15
N ARG A 262 21.18 1.23 1.10
CA ARG A 262 20.00 1.72 1.83
C ARG A 262 20.37 2.70 2.94
N LEU A 263 19.37 3.40 3.47
CA LEU A 263 19.53 4.41 4.53
C LEU A 263 20.32 3.90 5.74
N ALA A 264 20.03 2.67 6.21
CA ALA A 264 20.69 2.09 7.37
C ALA A 264 22.22 1.90 7.20
N GLU A 265 22.68 1.75 5.96
CA GLU A 265 24.09 1.51 5.61
C GLU A 265 24.83 2.80 5.29
N LEU A 266 24.16 3.72 4.58
CA LEU A 266 24.80 4.89 3.98
C LEU A 266 24.59 6.19 4.78
N GLY A 267 23.50 6.25 5.54
CA GLY A 267 23.07 7.46 6.23
C GLY A 267 22.42 8.49 5.29
N SER A 268 21.66 9.41 5.84
CA SER A 268 20.87 10.41 5.08
C SER A 268 21.73 11.37 4.27
N ALA A 269 22.89 11.78 4.78
CA ALA A 269 23.77 12.73 4.10
C ALA A 269 24.26 12.22 2.71
N ALA A 270 24.41 10.90 2.54
CA ALA A 270 24.82 10.33 1.26
C ALA A 270 23.74 10.44 0.17
N ALA A 271 22.47 10.59 0.56
CA ALA A 271 21.35 10.68 -0.37
C ALA A 271 21.36 11.98 -1.20
N GLU A 272 21.95 13.05 -0.68
CA GLU A 272 21.97 14.38 -1.30
C GLU A 272 23.22 14.61 -2.17
N ASN A 273 24.30 13.86 -1.95
CA ASN A 273 25.57 14.06 -2.62
C ASN A 273 25.53 13.63 -4.08
N GLY A 274 25.89 14.52 -5.00
CA GLY A 274 26.07 14.21 -6.43
C GLY A 274 24.76 14.02 -7.20
N VAL A 275 23.62 14.42 -6.64
CA VAL A 275 22.32 14.36 -7.32
C VAL A 275 22.24 15.26 -8.55
N GLN A 276 21.47 14.85 -9.55
CA GLN A 276 21.38 15.53 -10.84
C GLN A 276 19.96 16.03 -11.12
N LEU A 277 19.68 17.30 -10.81
CA LEU A 277 18.39 17.94 -11.06
C LEU A 277 17.96 17.90 -12.55
N SER A 278 18.90 17.91 -13.48
CA SER A 278 18.60 17.79 -14.91
C SER A 278 17.96 16.45 -15.25
N VAL A 279 18.40 15.37 -14.60
CA VAL A 279 17.83 14.02 -14.77
C VAL A 279 16.45 13.94 -14.10
N MET A 280 16.28 14.54 -12.92
CA MET A 280 14.96 14.64 -12.27
C MET A 280 13.94 15.37 -13.15
N ARG A 281 14.35 16.46 -13.84
CA ARG A 281 13.47 17.18 -14.77
C ARG A 281 13.06 16.33 -15.97
N GLN A 282 13.96 15.50 -16.50
CA GLN A 282 13.65 14.57 -17.58
C GLN A 282 12.63 13.51 -17.10
N ALA A 283 12.83 12.97 -15.91
CA ALA A 283 11.89 12.02 -15.32
C ALA A 283 10.50 12.65 -15.08
N ALA A 284 10.46 13.89 -14.60
CA ALA A 284 9.20 14.62 -14.43
C ALA A 284 8.50 14.85 -15.78
N LEU A 285 9.24 15.18 -16.85
CA LEU A 285 8.65 15.29 -18.19
C LEU A 285 8.03 13.96 -18.61
N MET A 286 8.72 12.85 -18.42
CA MET A 286 8.19 11.52 -18.73
C MET A 286 6.94 11.21 -17.88
N LEU A 287 6.94 11.53 -16.58
CA LEU A 287 5.82 11.32 -15.68
C LEU A 287 4.54 12.02 -16.16
N PHE A 288 4.65 13.26 -16.63
CA PHE A 288 3.50 14.06 -17.06
C PHE A 288 3.09 13.83 -18.52
N THR A 289 3.85 13.10 -19.30
CA THR A 289 3.56 12.87 -20.73
C THR A 289 3.30 11.40 -21.08
N TRP A 290 3.64 10.47 -20.19
CA TRP A 290 3.40 9.04 -20.41
C TRP A 290 1.93 8.70 -20.08
N PRO A 291 1.28 7.78 -20.83
CA PRO A 291 -0.08 7.34 -20.51
C PRO A 291 -0.19 6.79 -19.10
N GLY A 292 -1.20 7.26 -18.33
CA GLY A 292 -1.44 6.90 -16.96
C GLY A 292 -1.78 8.11 -16.10
N ALA A 293 -1.92 7.90 -14.80
CA ALA A 293 -2.16 8.95 -13.81
C ALA A 293 -0.81 9.41 -13.22
N PRO A 294 -0.30 10.60 -13.59
CA PRO A 294 0.95 11.10 -13.03
C PRO A 294 0.79 11.33 -11.53
N THR A 295 1.63 10.69 -10.74
CA THR A 295 1.60 10.75 -9.28
C THR A 295 2.92 11.28 -8.75
N MET A 296 2.83 12.38 -8.03
CA MET A 296 3.99 13.01 -7.40
C MET A 296 4.03 12.61 -5.93
N TYR A 297 5.11 12.00 -5.50
CA TYR A 297 5.35 11.77 -4.08
C TYR A 297 5.72 13.11 -3.44
N TYR A 298 5.10 13.43 -2.30
CA TYR A 298 5.33 14.72 -1.65
C TYR A 298 6.83 15.00 -1.45
N GLY A 299 7.25 16.22 -1.71
CA GLY A 299 8.66 16.61 -1.64
C GLY A 299 9.46 16.42 -2.93
N ASP A 300 9.01 15.58 -3.87
CA ASP A 300 9.68 15.45 -5.18
C ASP A 300 9.68 16.78 -5.95
N GLU A 301 8.63 17.60 -5.78
CA GLU A 301 8.48 18.92 -6.41
C GLU A 301 9.51 19.94 -5.92
N VAL A 302 10.08 19.74 -4.74
CA VAL A 302 11.13 20.60 -4.15
C VAL A 302 12.47 19.88 -4.06
N GLY A 303 12.57 18.65 -4.57
CA GLY A 303 13.83 17.92 -4.67
C GLY A 303 14.27 17.26 -3.35
N VAL A 304 13.35 16.75 -2.56
CA VAL A 304 13.68 15.96 -1.37
C VAL A 304 14.45 14.70 -1.79
N CYS A 305 15.51 14.39 -1.05
CA CYS A 305 16.34 13.20 -1.20
C CYS A 305 16.05 12.19 -0.08
N GLY A 306 16.36 10.90 -0.33
CA GLY A 306 16.25 9.83 0.66
C GLY A 306 16.47 8.47 0.01
N PHE A 307 17.14 7.57 0.72
CA PHE A 307 17.26 6.15 0.32
C PHE A 307 16.01 5.37 0.68
N THR A 308 15.92 4.11 0.23
CA THR A 308 14.87 3.16 0.59
C THR A 308 14.67 3.13 2.10
N ASP A 309 13.42 3.03 2.53
CA ASP A 309 12.92 3.42 3.85
C ASP A 309 13.29 4.90 4.10
N PRO A 310 12.79 5.78 3.21
CA PRO A 310 13.26 7.14 3.17
C PRO A 310 13.07 7.84 4.51
N ASP A 311 14.07 8.62 4.86
CA ASP A 311 14.09 9.51 6.03
C ASP A 311 13.25 10.79 5.83
N SER A 312 12.16 10.63 5.12
CA SER A 312 11.26 11.71 4.72
C SER A 312 10.12 11.96 5.69
#